data_731fb2e7de1ad797e5d897461fd73e49
#
_entry.id   731fb2e7de1ad797e5d897461fd73e49
#
_cell.length_a   1.000
_cell.length_b   1.000
_cell.length_c   1.000
_cell.angle_alpha   90.00
_cell.angle_beta   90.00
_cell.angle_gamma   90.00
#
_symmetry.space_group_name_H-M   'P 1'
#
loop_
_entity.id
_entity.type
_entity.pdbx_description
1 polymer ?
#
loop_
_entity_poly.entity_id
_entity_poly.type
_entity_poly.pdbx_seq_one_letter_code
_entity_poly.pdbx_strand_id
1 'polypeptide(L)'
;MLAVPASRATTPRRPRIGVVKFASCDGCQLTLLDLEDDLLAIADRLDIVEFAEATSNRSSGPFDILFVEGSISTPEQAVDIVRLRAATSTLVTIGACATSGGIQALRNWADHDAVRSLVYPDPEYVESLATATPVADHVAVDAELRGCPISPDQLREFVTATLAGRRPDLPDEAVCAECKRRNVVCVAVAEGVTCLGPVTRSGCGALCPAYGRGCYGCFGPRESANGEGLATWLGRDRDPADTARSFALFNAWSPPFRRVIDAAGGPPGPIDGRSIKEPADA
;
A
#
# COMPACT_ATOMS: atom_id res chain seq x y z
N MET A 1 41.73 -27.78 41.27
CA MET A 1 40.76 -27.87 40.18
C MET A 1 39.73 -26.75 40.38
N LEU A 2 39.87 -25.65 39.66
CA LEU A 2 38.92 -24.54 39.67
C LEU A 2 37.83 -24.83 38.65
N ALA A 3 36.59 -24.98 39.12
CA ALA A 3 35.43 -25.16 38.24
C ALA A 3 35.16 -23.85 37.46
N VAL A 4 35.23 -23.92 36.13
CA VAL A 4 34.79 -22.86 35.23
C VAL A 4 33.26 -22.80 35.30
N PRO A 5 32.65 -21.66 35.65
CA PRO A 5 31.20 -21.55 35.63
C PRO A 5 30.70 -21.70 34.19
N ALA A 6 29.79 -22.64 33.97
CA ALA A 6 29.12 -22.82 32.69
C ALA A 6 28.38 -21.50 32.34
N SER A 7 28.79 -20.88 31.26
CA SER A 7 28.06 -19.74 30.67
C SER A 7 26.63 -20.21 30.39
N ARG A 8 25.63 -19.63 31.09
CA ARG A 8 24.23 -19.79 30.75
C ARG A 8 24.02 -19.21 29.35
N ALA A 9 23.84 -20.06 28.38
CA ALA A 9 23.37 -19.65 27.06
C ALA A 9 22.04 -18.91 27.27
N THR A 10 22.04 -17.61 27.12
CA THR A 10 20.81 -16.81 27.10
C THR A 10 20.06 -17.21 25.85
N THR A 11 18.90 -17.82 26.00
CA THR A 11 17.97 -18.10 24.89
C THR A 11 17.76 -16.75 24.17
N PRO A 12 18.01 -16.65 22.85
CA PRO A 12 17.83 -15.40 22.14
C PRO A 12 16.38 -14.91 22.31
N ARG A 13 16.21 -13.65 22.71
CA ARG A 13 14.90 -13.04 22.88
C ARG A 13 14.14 -13.07 21.55
N ARG A 14 12.88 -13.46 21.57
CA ARG A 14 12.02 -13.39 20.40
C ARG A 14 11.85 -11.91 19.99
N PRO A 15 11.95 -11.57 18.69
CA PRO A 15 11.66 -10.22 18.22
C PRO A 15 10.23 -9.81 18.54
N ARG A 16 10.06 -8.60 19.06
CA ARG A 16 8.75 -8.00 19.38
C ARG A 16 8.17 -7.33 18.16
N ILE A 17 6.99 -7.76 17.75
CA ILE A 17 6.30 -7.26 16.56
C ILE A 17 5.03 -6.53 16.95
N GLY A 18 4.84 -5.34 16.32
CA GLY A 18 3.59 -4.62 16.32
C GLY A 18 2.98 -4.56 14.92
N VAL A 19 1.65 -4.58 14.86
CA VAL A 19 0.86 -4.25 13.67
C VAL A 19 -0.11 -3.15 14.07
N VAL A 20 0.02 -1.98 13.49
CA VAL A 20 -0.81 -0.81 13.80
C VAL A 20 -1.49 -0.31 12.54
N LYS A 21 -2.64 0.33 12.76
CA LYS A 21 -3.54 0.79 11.72
C LYS A 21 -3.81 2.28 11.85
N PHE A 22 -3.79 2.95 10.70
CA PHE A 22 -4.34 4.29 10.51
C PHE A 22 -5.54 4.26 9.55
N ALA A 23 -5.73 5.26 8.68
CA ALA A 23 -6.85 5.28 7.76
C ALA A 23 -6.68 4.23 6.63
N SER A 24 -7.42 3.13 6.72
CA SER A 24 -7.37 2.00 5.77
C SER A 24 -8.66 1.18 5.79
N CYS A 25 -8.72 0.13 4.96
CA CYS A 25 -9.80 -0.84 4.91
C CYS A 25 -9.47 -2.18 5.60
N ASP A 26 -8.28 -2.29 6.25
CA ASP A 26 -7.76 -3.47 6.94
C ASP A 26 -7.34 -4.65 6.04
N GLY A 27 -7.46 -4.51 4.73
CA GLY A 27 -7.15 -5.59 3.79
C GLY A 27 -5.72 -6.10 3.89
N CYS A 28 -4.74 -5.25 4.27
CA CYS A 28 -3.36 -5.69 4.45
C CYS A 28 -3.18 -6.44 5.77
N GLN A 29 -3.88 -6.05 6.85
CA GLN A 29 -3.88 -6.81 8.10
C GLN A 29 -4.56 -8.17 7.94
N LEU A 30 -5.68 -8.22 7.20
CA LEU A 30 -6.33 -9.49 6.86
C LEU A 30 -5.39 -10.40 6.07
N THR A 31 -4.57 -9.84 5.15
CA THR A 31 -3.55 -10.64 4.44
C THR A 31 -2.49 -11.25 5.39
N LEU A 32 -2.17 -10.58 6.51
CA LEU A 32 -1.30 -11.19 7.53
C LEU A 32 -2.00 -12.39 8.19
N LEU A 33 -3.29 -12.28 8.48
CA LEU A 33 -4.08 -13.37 9.10
C LEU A 33 -4.30 -14.53 8.12
N ASP A 34 -4.49 -14.25 6.84
CA ASP A 34 -4.68 -15.23 5.77
C ASP A 34 -3.42 -16.08 5.47
N LEU A 35 -2.28 -15.80 6.13
CA LEU A 35 -1.11 -16.68 6.07
C LEU A 35 -1.33 -18.02 6.78
N GLU A 36 -2.39 -18.15 7.58
CA GLU A 36 -2.84 -19.39 8.24
C GLU A 36 -1.70 -20.16 8.95
N ASP A 37 -1.34 -21.35 8.46
CA ASP A 37 -0.28 -22.19 9.04
C ASP A 37 1.09 -21.50 9.05
N ASP A 38 1.40 -20.70 8.05
CA ASP A 38 2.65 -19.91 8.02
C ASP A 38 2.67 -18.87 9.15
N LEU A 39 1.52 -18.25 9.44
CA LEU A 39 1.41 -17.30 10.57
C LEU A 39 1.67 -18.00 11.90
N LEU A 40 1.16 -19.22 12.11
CA LEU A 40 1.42 -20.01 13.31
C LEU A 40 2.91 -20.34 13.44
N ALA A 41 3.54 -20.79 12.36
CA ALA A 41 4.98 -21.09 12.35
C ALA A 41 5.85 -19.85 12.61
N ILE A 42 5.41 -18.69 12.15
CA ILE A 42 6.07 -17.39 12.40
C ILE A 42 5.83 -16.95 13.85
N ALA A 43 4.61 -17.08 14.37
CA ALA A 43 4.22 -16.68 15.73
C ALA A 43 5.02 -17.44 16.81
N ASP A 44 5.43 -18.70 16.56
CA ASP A 44 6.31 -19.43 17.45
C ASP A 44 7.72 -18.82 17.58
N ARG A 45 8.13 -18.00 16.63
CA ARG A 45 9.45 -17.35 16.58
C ARG A 45 9.43 -15.88 16.94
N LEU A 46 8.26 -15.27 17.03
CA LEU A 46 8.02 -13.85 17.26
C LEU A 46 7.18 -13.64 18.53
N ASP A 47 7.25 -12.44 19.10
CA ASP A 47 6.38 -11.99 20.17
C ASP A 47 5.47 -10.88 19.61
N ILE A 48 4.22 -11.25 19.27
CA ILE A 48 3.22 -10.30 18.74
C ILE A 48 2.63 -9.53 19.92
N VAL A 49 3.11 -8.31 20.15
CA VAL A 49 2.77 -7.49 21.33
C VAL A 49 1.68 -6.45 21.05
N GLU A 50 1.43 -6.16 19.79
CA GLU A 50 0.38 -5.25 19.32
C GLU A 50 -0.17 -5.75 17.99
N PHE A 51 -1.44 -6.13 17.91
CA PHE A 51 -2.15 -6.42 16.67
C PHE A 51 -3.65 -6.46 16.96
N ALA A 52 -4.32 -5.35 16.73
CA ALA A 52 -5.73 -5.16 17.13
C ALA A 52 -6.69 -6.20 16.53
N GLU A 53 -6.43 -6.67 15.31
CA GLU A 53 -7.29 -7.64 14.62
C GLU A 53 -7.06 -9.09 15.12
N ALA A 54 -5.93 -9.38 15.77
CA ALA A 54 -5.57 -10.74 16.21
C ALA A 54 -5.60 -10.93 17.72
N THR A 55 -5.39 -9.87 18.51
CA THR A 55 -5.26 -9.98 19.98
C THR A 55 -5.77 -8.73 20.68
N SER A 56 -6.22 -8.91 21.94
CA SER A 56 -6.55 -7.81 22.85
C SER A 56 -5.33 -7.14 23.50
N ASN A 57 -4.13 -7.69 23.32
CA ASN A 57 -2.90 -7.10 23.82
C ASN A 57 -2.68 -5.73 23.19
N ARG A 58 -2.24 -4.77 24.02
CA ARG A 58 -1.87 -3.44 23.56
C ARG A 58 -0.48 -3.08 24.07
N SER A 59 0.35 -2.52 23.19
CA SER A 59 1.71 -2.11 23.51
C SER A 59 2.06 -0.81 22.82
N SER A 60 2.74 0.07 23.54
CA SER A 60 3.35 1.28 22.98
C SER A 60 4.82 1.10 22.54
N GLY A 61 5.29 -0.15 22.52
CA GLY A 61 6.69 -0.48 22.21
C GLY A 61 7.50 -0.88 23.46
N PRO A 62 8.82 -0.99 23.36
CA PRO A 62 9.55 -0.93 22.09
C PRO A 62 9.24 -2.10 21.16
N PHE A 63 9.34 -1.84 19.83
CA PHE A 63 9.17 -2.85 18.78
C PHE A 63 10.50 -3.10 18.08
N ASP A 64 10.79 -4.36 17.78
CA ASP A 64 11.88 -4.72 16.87
C ASP A 64 11.44 -4.51 15.42
N ILE A 65 10.17 -4.89 15.09
CA ILE A 65 9.54 -4.62 13.82
C ILE A 65 8.13 -4.07 14.06
N LEU A 66 7.78 -2.99 13.38
CA LEU A 66 6.43 -2.44 13.39
C LEU A 66 5.89 -2.39 11.96
N PHE A 67 4.83 -3.12 11.69
CA PHE A 67 4.06 -3.00 10.46
C PHE A 67 3.01 -1.90 10.64
N VAL A 68 2.98 -0.97 9.70
CA VAL A 68 2.06 0.17 9.70
C VAL A 68 1.18 0.11 8.45
N GLU A 69 -0.13 -0.07 8.64
CA GLU A 69 -1.14 0.04 7.59
C GLU A 69 -1.86 1.38 7.68
N GLY A 70 -2.27 1.90 6.54
CA GLY A 70 -3.11 3.09 6.47
C GLY A 70 -2.36 4.39 6.20
N SER A 71 -3.10 5.37 5.69
CA SER A 71 -2.62 6.74 5.45
C SER A 71 -2.78 7.60 6.69
N ILE A 72 -1.98 8.64 6.79
CA ILE A 72 -2.11 9.67 7.83
C ILE A 72 -3.16 10.68 7.35
N SER A 73 -4.28 10.76 8.09
CA SER A 73 -5.47 11.51 7.71
C SER A 73 -6.04 12.38 8.83
N THR A 74 -5.53 12.21 10.07
CA THR A 74 -5.94 13.02 11.23
C THR A 74 -4.73 13.58 11.97
N PRO A 75 -4.88 14.69 12.71
CA PRO A 75 -3.81 15.25 13.55
C PRO A 75 -3.27 14.25 14.59
N GLU A 76 -4.16 13.46 15.20
CA GLU A 76 -3.79 12.42 16.17
C GLU A 76 -2.87 11.37 15.53
N GLN A 77 -3.23 10.88 14.32
CA GLN A 77 -2.40 9.91 13.59
C GLN A 77 -1.02 10.46 13.27
N ALA A 78 -0.92 11.76 12.94
CA ALA A 78 0.36 12.42 12.67
C ALA A 78 1.27 12.48 13.92
N VAL A 79 0.70 12.66 15.08
CA VAL A 79 1.44 12.61 16.36
C VAL A 79 1.82 11.16 16.69
N ASP A 80 0.90 10.23 16.54
CA ASP A 80 1.10 8.83 16.88
C ASP A 80 2.20 8.16 16.05
N ILE A 81 2.26 8.43 14.74
CA ILE A 81 3.30 7.83 13.89
C ILE A 81 4.70 8.27 14.30
N VAL A 82 4.88 9.52 14.74
CA VAL A 82 6.17 10.03 15.25
C VAL A 82 6.56 9.30 16.53
N ARG A 83 5.62 9.12 17.46
CA ARG A 83 5.82 8.37 18.70
C ARG A 83 6.16 6.90 18.43
N LEU A 84 5.42 6.24 17.54
CA LEU A 84 5.65 4.86 17.15
C LEU A 84 7.01 4.68 16.47
N ARG A 85 7.41 5.59 15.58
CA ARG A 85 8.73 5.56 14.95
C ARG A 85 9.86 5.60 16.00
N ALA A 86 9.73 6.47 17.00
CA ALA A 86 10.72 6.61 18.07
C ALA A 86 10.87 5.33 18.93
N ALA A 87 9.81 4.51 19.01
CA ALA A 87 9.78 3.26 19.76
C ALA A 87 10.09 2.02 18.91
N THR A 88 10.50 2.19 17.64
CA THR A 88 10.62 1.09 16.67
C THR A 88 12.02 1.02 16.07
N SER A 89 12.61 -0.18 16.04
CA SER A 89 13.89 -0.43 15.37
C SER A 89 13.72 -0.45 13.85
N THR A 90 12.76 -1.25 13.33
CA THR A 90 12.47 -1.39 11.90
C THR A 90 10.99 -1.09 11.64
N LEU A 91 10.70 0.04 10.98
CA LEU A 91 9.35 0.43 10.60
C LEU A 91 9.07 0.03 9.15
N VAL A 92 8.01 -0.74 8.96
CA VAL A 92 7.60 -1.30 7.67
C VAL A 92 6.22 -0.80 7.32
N THR A 93 6.08 -0.08 6.23
CA THR A 93 4.75 0.30 5.72
C THR A 93 4.16 -0.81 4.87
N ILE A 94 2.88 -1.12 5.09
CA ILE A 94 2.16 -2.16 4.34
C ILE A 94 0.96 -1.58 3.60
N GLY A 95 0.85 -1.91 2.33
CA GLY A 95 -0.24 -1.52 1.45
C GLY A 95 -0.14 -0.14 0.84
N ALA A 96 -0.96 0.09 -0.19
CA ALA A 96 -1.03 1.35 -0.94
C ALA A 96 -1.40 2.55 -0.05
N CYS A 97 -2.19 2.34 1.01
CA CYS A 97 -2.57 3.41 1.93
C CYS A 97 -1.34 3.98 2.67
N ALA A 98 -0.53 3.12 3.27
CA ALA A 98 0.65 3.54 4.02
C ALA A 98 1.79 4.03 3.12
N THR A 99 1.94 3.46 1.91
CA THR A 99 3.05 3.77 0.99
C THR A 99 2.77 4.91 0.01
N SER A 100 1.49 5.25 -0.23
CA SER A 100 1.10 6.24 -1.26
C SER A 100 -0.15 7.06 -0.88
N GLY A 101 -0.61 7.01 0.36
CA GLY A 101 -1.84 7.67 0.79
C GLY A 101 -3.14 6.91 0.44
N GLY A 102 -3.08 5.89 -0.42
CA GLY A 102 -4.22 5.06 -0.81
C GLY A 102 -5.31 5.79 -1.60
N ILE A 103 -6.49 5.16 -1.67
CA ILE A 103 -7.68 5.76 -2.30
C ILE A 103 -8.12 7.05 -1.58
N GLN A 104 -7.84 7.17 -0.29
CA GLN A 104 -8.15 8.34 0.53
C GLN A 104 -7.44 9.59 0.03
N ALA A 105 -6.27 9.44 -0.60
CA ALA A 105 -5.50 10.55 -1.15
C ALA A 105 -6.14 11.20 -2.39
N LEU A 106 -7.17 10.60 -2.99
CA LEU A 106 -7.95 11.25 -4.06
C LEU A 106 -8.59 12.55 -3.60
N ARG A 107 -8.91 12.69 -2.31
CA ARG A 107 -9.44 13.94 -1.75
C ARG A 107 -8.42 15.09 -1.76
N ASN A 108 -7.12 14.81 -1.90
CA ASN A 108 -6.06 15.84 -1.85
C ASN A 108 -6.14 16.85 -3.00
N TRP A 109 -6.91 16.55 -4.04
CA TRP A 109 -7.22 17.47 -5.15
C TRP A 109 -8.55 18.20 -4.98
N ALA A 110 -9.32 17.93 -3.93
CA ALA A 110 -10.61 18.56 -3.67
C ALA A 110 -10.50 19.64 -2.58
N ASP A 111 -11.47 20.52 -2.54
CA ASP A 111 -11.67 21.39 -1.38
C ASP A 111 -12.13 20.54 -0.19
N HIS A 112 -11.25 20.39 0.80
CA HIS A 112 -11.47 19.53 1.95
C HIS A 112 -12.71 19.94 2.75
N ASP A 113 -12.89 21.24 3.01
CA ASP A 113 -13.98 21.73 3.84
C ASP A 113 -15.32 21.64 3.10
N ALA A 114 -15.32 21.86 1.79
CA ALA A 114 -16.51 21.67 0.96
C ALA A 114 -16.95 20.19 0.95
N VAL A 115 -15.99 19.24 0.78
CA VAL A 115 -16.29 17.80 0.80
C VAL A 115 -16.79 17.39 2.19
N ARG A 116 -16.14 17.84 3.27
CA ARG A 116 -16.54 17.53 4.64
C ARG A 116 -17.95 18.00 4.94
N SER A 117 -18.28 19.23 4.54
CA SER A 117 -19.61 19.81 4.73
C SER A 117 -20.70 19.13 3.90
N LEU A 118 -20.34 18.56 2.74
CA LEU A 118 -21.27 17.80 1.90
C LEU A 118 -21.59 16.41 2.48
N VAL A 119 -20.58 15.77 3.09
CA VAL A 119 -20.68 14.38 3.56
C VAL A 119 -21.26 14.29 4.97
N TYR A 120 -20.91 15.22 5.86
CA TYR A 120 -21.28 15.17 7.28
C TYR A 120 -22.29 16.27 7.63
N PRO A 121 -23.42 15.94 8.29
CA PRO A 121 -24.39 16.93 8.74
C PRO A 121 -23.77 17.96 9.69
N ASP A 122 -22.88 17.50 10.58
CA ASP A 122 -22.21 18.33 11.58
C ASP A 122 -20.67 18.20 11.39
N PRO A 123 -20.10 18.89 10.38
CA PRO A 123 -18.69 18.72 9.99
C PRO A 123 -17.69 19.17 11.07
N GLU A 124 -18.12 19.99 12.02
CA GLU A 124 -17.31 20.46 13.15
C GLU A 124 -16.86 19.36 14.11
N TYR A 125 -17.59 18.24 14.17
CA TYR A 125 -17.24 17.07 14.99
C TYR A 125 -16.27 16.11 14.27
N VAL A 126 -15.95 16.36 13.01
CA VAL A 126 -15.04 15.52 12.22
C VAL A 126 -13.67 16.18 12.13
N GLU A 127 -12.76 15.71 12.97
CA GLU A 127 -11.37 16.17 12.93
C GLU A 127 -10.59 15.39 11.86
N SER A 128 -10.07 16.11 10.85
CA SER A 128 -9.27 15.50 9.79
C SER A 128 -8.29 16.51 9.20
N LEU A 129 -7.15 16.01 8.72
CA LEU A 129 -6.19 16.79 7.94
C LEU A 129 -6.77 17.13 6.56
N ALA A 130 -6.34 18.23 5.97
CA ALA A 130 -6.73 18.59 4.60
C ALA A 130 -6.31 17.54 3.57
N THR A 131 -5.23 16.80 3.83
CA THR A 131 -4.69 15.76 2.96
C THR A 131 -4.63 14.41 3.67
N ALA A 132 -4.70 13.34 2.88
CA ALA A 132 -4.34 11.99 3.29
C ALA A 132 -2.99 11.63 2.65
N THR A 133 -1.98 11.35 3.46
CA THR A 133 -0.59 11.22 3.02
C THR A 133 0.03 9.88 3.41
N PRO A 134 1.06 9.41 2.68
CA PRO A 134 1.81 8.22 3.07
C PRO A 134 2.58 8.46 4.39
N VAL A 135 2.92 7.38 5.06
CA VAL A 135 3.70 7.41 6.32
C VAL A 135 5.07 8.05 6.13
N ALA A 136 5.68 7.86 4.95
CA ALA A 136 7.00 8.40 4.62
C ALA A 136 7.05 9.94 4.57
N ASP A 137 5.91 10.63 4.44
CA ASP A 137 5.84 12.09 4.53
C ASP A 137 6.02 12.60 5.98
N HIS A 138 5.88 11.73 6.97
CA HIS A 138 5.94 12.08 8.40
C HIS A 138 7.17 11.54 9.11
N VAL A 139 7.63 10.33 8.77
CA VAL A 139 8.75 9.65 9.44
C VAL A 139 9.58 8.83 8.44
N ALA A 140 10.82 8.53 8.81
CA ALA A 140 11.66 7.61 8.04
C ALA A 140 11.08 6.19 8.08
N VAL A 141 10.97 5.56 6.91
CA VAL A 141 10.49 4.19 6.70
C VAL A 141 11.67 3.32 6.29
N ASP A 142 11.81 2.16 6.94
CA ASP A 142 12.94 1.25 6.68
C ASP A 142 12.64 0.27 5.54
N ALA A 143 11.37 -0.12 5.35
CA ALA A 143 10.94 -1.01 4.27
C ALA A 143 9.47 -0.78 3.90
N GLU A 144 9.10 -1.15 2.67
CA GLU A 144 7.74 -1.05 2.15
C GLU A 144 7.29 -2.36 1.52
N LEU A 145 6.15 -2.88 1.94
CA LEU A 145 5.40 -3.94 1.28
C LEU A 145 4.22 -3.31 0.55
N ARG A 146 4.34 -3.17 -0.77
CA ARG A 146 3.35 -2.49 -1.59
C ARG A 146 2.25 -3.45 -2.05
N GLY A 147 1.08 -2.91 -2.34
CA GLY A 147 -0.07 -3.65 -2.84
C GLY A 147 -1.39 -3.10 -2.32
N CYS A 148 -2.50 -3.50 -2.92
CA CYS A 148 -3.83 -3.24 -2.41
C CYS A 148 -4.71 -4.49 -2.67
N PRO A 149 -4.65 -5.46 -1.72
CA PRO A 149 -3.76 -5.57 -0.57
C PRO A 149 -2.32 -5.97 -0.92
N ILE A 150 -1.45 -6.14 0.10
CA ILE A 150 -0.09 -6.65 -0.06
C ILE A 150 -0.07 -8.11 -0.57
N SER A 151 1.07 -8.54 -1.10
CA SER A 151 1.26 -9.94 -1.51
C SER A 151 1.62 -10.83 -0.31
N PRO A 152 0.90 -11.95 -0.06
CA PRO A 152 1.28 -12.93 0.96
C PRO A 152 2.71 -13.47 0.77
N ASP A 153 3.12 -13.72 -0.48
CA ASP A 153 4.45 -14.23 -0.80
C ASP A 153 5.56 -13.21 -0.47
N GLN A 154 5.34 -11.92 -0.78
CA GLN A 154 6.28 -10.86 -0.42
C GLN A 154 6.36 -10.65 1.10
N LEU A 155 5.23 -10.77 1.79
CA LEU A 155 5.20 -10.71 3.26
C LEU A 155 5.97 -11.89 3.87
N ARG A 156 5.75 -13.12 3.39
CA ARG A 156 6.46 -14.32 3.82
C ARG A 156 7.96 -14.18 3.61
N GLU A 157 8.36 -13.71 2.41
CA GLU A 157 9.78 -13.44 2.10
C GLU A 157 10.35 -12.39 3.05
N PHE A 158 9.66 -11.28 3.26
CA PHE A 158 10.12 -10.22 4.16
C PHE A 158 10.37 -10.72 5.58
N VAL A 159 9.39 -11.43 6.16
CA VAL A 159 9.48 -11.93 7.54
C VAL A 159 10.58 -12.98 7.66
N THR A 160 10.63 -13.97 6.74
CA THR A 160 11.63 -15.04 6.81
C THR A 160 13.05 -14.52 6.58
N ALA A 161 13.23 -13.57 5.67
CA ALA A 161 14.52 -12.93 5.44
C ALA A 161 14.99 -12.16 6.68
N THR A 162 14.10 -11.35 7.27
CA THR A 162 14.40 -10.54 8.46
C THR A 162 14.77 -11.43 9.64
N LEU A 163 14.02 -12.52 9.89
CA LEU A 163 14.33 -13.49 10.94
C LEU A 163 15.66 -14.23 10.72
N ALA A 164 16.05 -14.40 9.45
CA ALA A 164 17.34 -15.01 9.09
C ALA A 164 18.49 -13.98 9.05
N GLY A 165 18.25 -12.71 9.34
CA GLY A 165 19.25 -11.63 9.30
C GLY A 165 19.75 -11.32 7.87
N ARG A 166 18.98 -11.66 6.84
CA ARG A 166 19.29 -11.37 5.44
C ARG A 166 18.40 -10.25 4.88
N ARG A 167 18.84 -9.61 3.81
CA ARG A 167 18.02 -8.65 3.09
C ARG A 167 16.87 -9.36 2.37
N PRO A 168 15.61 -8.89 2.49
CA PRO A 168 14.48 -9.41 1.72
C PRO A 168 14.70 -9.22 0.21
N ASP A 169 14.36 -10.24 -0.58
CA ASP A 169 14.38 -10.19 -2.04
C ASP A 169 12.98 -9.83 -2.55
N LEU A 170 12.71 -8.53 -2.63
CA LEU A 170 11.43 -8.01 -3.10
C LEU A 170 11.56 -7.49 -4.53
N PRO A 171 10.74 -7.96 -5.47
CA PRO A 171 10.86 -7.61 -6.88
C PRO A 171 10.57 -6.13 -7.13
N ASP A 172 11.35 -5.51 -8.02
CA ASP A 172 11.11 -4.15 -8.53
C ASP A 172 10.86 -4.11 -10.05
N GLU A 173 10.62 -5.24 -10.65
CA GLU A 173 10.28 -5.32 -12.07
C GLU A 173 8.82 -4.86 -12.32
N ALA A 174 8.49 -4.59 -13.60
CA ALA A 174 7.13 -4.26 -13.97
C ALA A 174 6.21 -5.49 -13.96
N VAL A 175 4.91 -5.31 -13.72
CA VAL A 175 3.87 -6.36 -13.89
C VAL A 175 3.96 -7.03 -15.26
N CYS A 176 4.44 -6.32 -16.29
CA CYS A 176 4.68 -6.90 -17.61
C CYS A 176 5.63 -8.10 -17.59
N ALA A 177 6.58 -8.18 -16.67
CA ALA A 177 7.46 -9.34 -16.53
C ALA A 177 6.68 -10.57 -16.04
N GLU A 178 5.76 -10.38 -15.09
CA GLU A 178 4.86 -11.44 -14.64
C GLU A 178 3.91 -11.90 -15.76
N CYS A 179 3.36 -10.96 -16.57
CA CYS A 179 2.58 -11.31 -17.76
C CYS A 179 3.36 -12.23 -18.71
N LYS A 180 4.62 -11.90 -18.97
CA LYS A 180 5.49 -12.71 -19.85
C LYS A 180 5.77 -14.09 -19.26
N ARG A 181 6.07 -14.18 -17.95
CA ARG A 181 6.30 -15.48 -17.29
C ARG A 181 5.05 -16.37 -17.29
N ARG A 182 3.86 -15.78 -17.28
CA ARG A 182 2.59 -16.49 -17.39
C ARG A 182 2.10 -16.73 -18.82
N ASN A 183 2.82 -16.28 -19.83
CA ASN A 183 2.42 -16.32 -21.24
C ASN A 183 1.05 -15.62 -21.49
N VAL A 184 0.77 -14.54 -20.74
CA VAL A 184 -0.45 -13.74 -20.91
C VAL A 184 -0.29 -12.85 -22.13
N VAL A 185 -1.28 -12.87 -23.04
CA VAL A 185 -1.36 -11.93 -24.15
C VAL A 185 -1.50 -10.51 -23.60
N CYS A 186 -0.73 -9.57 -24.16
CA CYS A 186 -0.78 -8.18 -23.69
C CYS A 186 -2.10 -7.52 -24.10
N VAL A 187 -3.02 -7.36 -23.15
CA VAL A 187 -4.35 -6.75 -23.35
C VAL A 187 -4.27 -5.31 -23.87
N ALA A 188 -3.21 -4.58 -23.52
CA ALA A 188 -3.02 -3.22 -24.00
C ALA A 188 -2.66 -3.15 -25.48
N VAL A 189 -1.91 -4.15 -25.99
CA VAL A 189 -1.46 -4.20 -27.40
C VAL A 189 -2.51 -4.92 -28.27
N ALA A 190 -3.05 -6.04 -27.77
CA ALA A 190 -3.96 -6.86 -28.54
C ALA A 190 -5.38 -6.29 -28.60
N GLU A 191 -5.85 -5.64 -27.53
CA GLU A 191 -7.24 -5.24 -27.36
C GLU A 191 -7.41 -3.72 -27.10
N GLY A 192 -6.30 -2.98 -27.02
CA GLY A 192 -6.35 -1.52 -26.72
C GLY A 192 -6.81 -1.20 -25.28
N VAL A 193 -6.79 -2.16 -24.37
CA VAL A 193 -7.24 -1.96 -22.98
C VAL A 193 -6.23 -1.09 -22.23
N THR A 194 -6.72 -0.10 -21.47
CA THR A 194 -5.86 0.73 -20.59
C THR A 194 -5.18 -0.14 -19.55
N CYS A 195 -3.85 -0.06 -19.47
CA CYS A 195 -3.07 -0.91 -18.58
C CYS A 195 -1.88 -0.16 -17.98
N LEU A 196 -1.80 -0.08 -16.67
CA LEU A 196 -0.67 0.53 -15.92
C LEU A 196 0.48 -0.46 -15.65
N GLY A 197 0.40 -1.70 -16.17
CA GLY A 197 1.42 -2.73 -15.96
C GLY A 197 2.86 -2.31 -16.24
N PRO A 198 3.17 -1.52 -17.29
CA PRO A 198 4.52 -1.06 -17.60
C PRO A 198 5.18 -0.22 -16.50
N VAL A 199 4.40 0.53 -15.74
CA VAL A 199 4.88 1.44 -14.68
C VAL A 199 4.61 0.93 -13.27
N THR A 200 3.90 -0.19 -13.14
CA THR A 200 3.51 -0.77 -11.85
C THR A 200 4.49 -1.86 -11.44
N ARG A 201 4.89 -1.83 -10.17
CA ARG A 201 5.72 -2.88 -9.54
C ARG A 201 4.99 -4.22 -9.54
N SER A 202 5.71 -5.30 -9.81
CA SER A 202 5.22 -6.68 -9.75
C SER A 202 4.95 -7.14 -8.31
N GLY A 203 4.26 -8.25 -8.17
CA GLY A 203 3.94 -8.88 -6.88
C GLY A 203 2.56 -9.51 -6.79
N CYS A 204 1.67 -9.24 -7.79
CA CYS A 204 0.33 -9.81 -7.86
C CYS A 204 0.23 -11.02 -8.82
N GLY A 205 1.34 -11.45 -9.43
CA GLY A 205 1.34 -12.50 -10.45
C GLY A 205 0.57 -12.12 -11.72
N ALA A 206 0.50 -10.83 -12.08
CA ALA A 206 -0.26 -10.32 -13.22
C ALA A 206 -1.74 -10.76 -13.24
N LEU A 207 -2.38 -10.76 -12.06
CA LEU A 207 -3.75 -11.26 -11.90
C LEU A 207 -4.73 -10.65 -12.89
N CYS A 208 -4.82 -9.31 -12.95
CA CYS A 208 -5.77 -8.62 -13.83
C CYS A 208 -5.54 -8.92 -15.31
N PRO A 209 -4.29 -8.81 -15.85
CA PRO A 209 -4.03 -9.16 -17.25
C PRO A 209 -4.33 -10.62 -17.59
N ALA A 210 -4.14 -11.55 -16.67
CA ALA A 210 -4.44 -12.96 -16.88
C ALA A 210 -5.94 -13.23 -17.10
N TYR A 211 -6.81 -12.29 -16.68
CA TYR A 211 -8.26 -12.35 -16.87
C TYR A 211 -8.78 -11.30 -17.89
N GLY A 212 -7.93 -10.88 -18.83
CA GLY A 212 -8.32 -9.95 -19.89
C GLY A 212 -8.55 -8.50 -19.41
N ARG A 213 -8.06 -8.12 -18.22
CA ARG A 213 -8.18 -6.75 -17.69
C ARG A 213 -6.84 -6.05 -17.66
N GLY A 214 -6.82 -4.75 -17.88
CA GLY A 214 -5.63 -3.94 -17.67
C GLY A 214 -5.20 -3.90 -16.21
N CYS A 215 -3.92 -3.62 -15.97
CA CYS A 215 -3.41 -3.38 -14.62
C CYS A 215 -3.92 -2.04 -14.07
N TYR A 216 -4.40 -2.03 -12.83
CA TYR A 216 -4.91 -0.85 -12.13
C TYR A 216 -3.88 -0.14 -11.23
N GLY A 217 -2.63 -0.57 -11.28
CA GLY A 217 -1.56 0.11 -10.52
C GLY A 217 -1.59 -0.12 -9.00
N CYS A 218 -2.26 -1.15 -8.49
CA CYS A 218 -2.47 -1.35 -7.05
C CYS A 218 -1.17 -1.61 -6.27
N PHE A 219 -0.10 -2.13 -6.91
CA PHE A 219 1.23 -2.29 -6.31
C PHE A 219 2.11 -1.03 -6.40
N GLY A 220 1.54 0.08 -6.89
CA GLY A 220 2.25 1.36 -6.98
C GLY A 220 3.34 1.38 -8.04
N PRO A 221 4.01 2.52 -8.20
CA PRO A 221 5.05 2.67 -9.20
C PRO A 221 6.27 1.82 -8.86
N ARG A 222 6.89 1.23 -9.89
CA ARG A 222 8.23 0.69 -9.77
C ARG A 222 9.26 1.84 -9.63
N GLU A 223 10.48 1.54 -9.19
CA GLU A 223 11.50 2.57 -8.90
C GLU A 223 11.79 3.48 -10.09
N SER A 224 11.88 2.91 -11.29
CA SER A 224 12.11 3.65 -12.55
C SER A 224 10.84 3.86 -13.38
N ALA A 225 9.68 4.07 -12.74
CA ALA A 225 8.40 4.25 -13.45
C ALA A 225 8.38 5.55 -14.25
N ASN A 226 8.13 5.44 -15.57
CA ASN A 226 7.87 6.57 -16.46
C ASN A 226 6.36 6.71 -16.70
N GLY A 227 5.66 7.32 -15.73
CA GLY A 227 4.22 7.55 -15.81
C GLY A 227 3.83 8.45 -16.97
N GLU A 228 4.59 9.53 -17.20
CA GLU A 228 4.34 10.50 -18.26
C GLU A 228 4.50 9.88 -19.65
N GLY A 229 5.54 9.04 -19.84
CA GLY A 229 5.74 8.31 -21.09
C GLY A 229 4.60 7.31 -21.37
N LEU A 230 4.13 6.62 -20.34
CA LEU A 230 2.97 5.73 -20.49
C LEU A 230 1.70 6.54 -20.75
N ALA A 231 1.48 7.67 -20.07
CA ALA A 231 0.33 8.53 -20.30
C ALA A 231 0.30 9.07 -21.73
N THR A 232 1.46 9.49 -22.28
CA THR A 232 1.60 9.90 -23.68
C THR A 232 1.22 8.77 -24.65
N TRP A 233 1.62 7.53 -24.34
CA TRP A 233 1.28 6.38 -25.17
C TRP A 233 -0.23 6.03 -25.09
N LEU A 234 -0.82 6.05 -23.91
CA LEU A 234 -2.25 5.81 -23.68
C LEU A 234 -3.13 6.91 -24.28
N GLY A 235 -2.68 8.16 -24.25
CA GLY A 235 -3.42 9.33 -24.68
C GLY A 235 -3.47 9.56 -26.19
N ARG A 236 -2.85 8.69 -27.03
CA ARG A 236 -2.84 8.85 -28.48
C ARG A 236 -4.23 8.85 -29.11
N ASP A 237 -5.12 8.05 -28.56
CA ASP A 237 -6.49 7.86 -29.05
C ASP A 237 -7.54 8.08 -27.94
N ARG A 238 -7.19 8.84 -26.87
CA ARG A 238 -8.04 9.02 -25.70
C ARG A 238 -8.01 10.47 -25.22
N ASP A 239 -9.08 10.87 -24.54
CA ASP A 239 -9.14 12.14 -23.82
C ASP A 239 -8.07 12.18 -22.72
N PRO A 240 -7.35 13.31 -22.54
CA PRO A 240 -6.40 13.50 -21.44
C PRO A 240 -7.00 13.25 -20.06
N ALA A 241 -8.28 13.61 -19.84
CA ALA A 241 -8.98 13.36 -18.58
C ALA A 241 -9.18 11.86 -18.33
N ASP A 242 -9.50 11.07 -19.36
CA ASP A 242 -9.63 9.62 -19.25
C ASP A 242 -8.27 8.94 -18.96
N THR A 243 -7.22 9.48 -19.57
CA THR A 243 -5.86 9.04 -19.30
C THR A 243 -5.48 9.32 -17.85
N ALA A 244 -5.71 10.53 -17.35
CA ALA A 244 -5.45 10.89 -15.94
C ALA A 244 -6.28 10.06 -14.96
N ARG A 245 -7.56 9.80 -15.29
CA ARG A 245 -8.45 8.91 -14.50
C ARG A 245 -7.86 7.52 -14.31
N SER A 246 -7.15 7.00 -15.30
CA SER A 246 -6.50 5.70 -15.22
C SER A 246 -5.40 5.63 -14.15
N PHE A 247 -4.73 6.76 -13.85
CA PHE A 247 -3.73 6.88 -12.81
C PHE A 247 -4.33 7.27 -11.45
N ALA A 248 -5.54 7.83 -11.43
CA ALA A 248 -6.23 8.31 -10.24
C ALA A 248 -6.93 7.18 -9.47
N LEU A 249 -6.16 6.18 -9.04
CA LEU A 249 -6.63 4.99 -8.35
C LEU A 249 -5.87 4.81 -7.02
N PHE A 250 -5.49 3.56 -6.69
CA PHE A 250 -4.93 3.17 -5.39
C PHE A 250 -3.63 3.89 -4.99
N ASN A 251 -2.83 4.32 -5.96
CA ASN A 251 -1.53 4.96 -5.75
C ASN A 251 -1.44 6.33 -6.43
N ALA A 252 -2.58 7.02 -6.55
CA ALA A 252 -2.69 8.30 -7.26
C ALA A 252 -1.69 9.36 -6.74
N TRP A 253 -1.47 9.41 -5.43
CA TRP A 253 -0.59 10.39 -4.78
C TRP A 253 0.90 10.06 -4.90
N SER A 254 1.28 8.87 -5.37
CA SER A 254 2.69 8.55 -5.63
C SER A 254 3.25 9.45 -6.75
N PRO A 255 4.51 9.96 -6.62
CA PRO A 255 5.03 10.99 -7.51
C PRO A 255 4.92 10.69 -9.02
N PRO A 256 5.22 9.48 -9.53
CA PRO A 256 5.09 9.21 -10.97
C PRO A 256 3.66 9.24 -11.50
N PHE A 257 2.66 8.88 -10.66
CA PHE A 257 1.26 8.88 -11.05
C PHE A 257 0.65 10.27 -10.84
N ARG A 258 0.99 10.91 -9.73
CA ARG A 258 0.55 12.27 -9.40
C ARG A 258 0.91 13.28 -10.50
N ARG A 259 2.15 13.23 -11.04
CA ARG A 259 2.55 14.14 -12.13
C ARG A 259 1.65 14.02 -13.36
N VAL A 260 1.21 12.83 -13.71
CA VAL A 260 0.25 12.62 -14.82
C VAL A 260 -1.10 13.25 -14.51
N ILE A 261 -1.58 13.08 -13.29
CA ILE A 261 -2.86 13.62 -12.83
C ILE A 261 -2.81 15.15 -12.78
N ASP A 262 -1.76 15.72 -12.20
CA ASP A 262 -1.56 17.17 -12.07
C ASP A 262 -1.44 17.84 -13.45
N ALA A 263 -0.77 17.22 -14.41
CA ALA A 263 -0.66 17.71 -15.78
C ALA A 263 -2.00 17.80 -16.52
N ALA A 264 -2.99 17.02 -16.11
CA ALA A 264 -4.36 17.05 -16.63
C ALA A 264 -5.30 17.98 -15.83
N GLY A 265 -4.76 18.75 -14.87
CA GLY A 265 -5.56 19.64 -14.03
C GLY A 265 -6.20 19.00 -12.80
N GLY A 266 -5.73 17.84 -12.41
CA GLY A 266 -6.26 17.04 -11.29
C GLY A 266 -7.00 15.78 -11.75
N PRO A 267 -7.44 14.93 -10.82
CA PRO A 267 -8.32 13.83 -11.16
C PRO A 267 -9.62 14.40 -11.73
N PRO A 268 -10.14 13.84 -12.82
CA PRO A 268 -11.43 14.29 -13.35
C PRO A 268 -12.48 14.20 -12.24
N GLY A 269 -13.26 15.25 -12.11
CA GLY A 269 -14.29 15.41 -11.07
C GLY A 269 -15.23 14.20 -10.99
N PRO A 270 -16.07 14.13 -9.97
CA PRO A 270 -17.04 13.05 -9.83
C PRO A 270 -17.80 12.96 -11.15
N ILE A 271 -17.98 11.73 -11.63
CA ILE A 271 -18.87 11.46 -12.76
C ILE A 271 -20.19 12.09 -12.36
N ASP A 272 -20.57 13.21 -13.01
CA ASP A 272 -21.89 13.78 -12.79
C ASP A 272 -22.87 12.67 -13.13
N GLY A 273 -23.85 12.40 -12.27
CA GLY A 273 -24.75 11.23 -12.38
C GLY A 273 -25.56 11.20 -13.70
N ARG A 274 -25.28 12.11 -14.65
CA ARG A 274 -25.84 12.16 -16.01
C ARG A 274 -25.06 11.29 -17.00
N SER A 275 -23.87 10.78 -16.63
CA SER A 275 -23.05 9.92 -17.51
C SER A 275 -23.31 8.43 -17.29
N ILE A 276 -24.09 8.04 -16.30
CA ILE A 276 -24.56 6.66 -16.14
C ILE A 276 -25.80 6.53 -17.03
N LYS A 277 -25.59 6.18 -18.30
CA LYS A 277 -26.69 5.61 -19.09
C LYS A 277 -27.11 4.32 -18.39
N GLU A 278 -28.31 4.31 -17.83
CA GLU A 278 -28.97 3.06 -17.46
C GLU A 278 -28.87 2.09 -18.64
N PRO A 279 -28.51 0.81 -18.43
CA PRO A 279 -28.61 -0.16 -19.49
C PRO A 279 -30.06 -0.14 -19.96
N ALA A 280 -30.28 0.15 -21.24
CA ALA A 280 -31.57 0.00 -21.86
C ALA A 280 -32.03 -1.43 -21.57
N ASP A 281 -33.21 -1.53 -20.99
CA ASP A 281 -33.89 -2.80 -20.65
C ASP A 281 -33.68 -3.84 -21.76
N ALA A 282 -33.07 -4.98 -21.40
CA ALA A 282 -33.00 -6.17 -22.20
C ALA A 282 -34.01 -7.20 -21.67
#